data_863587c08035a72cdf32f0d32cd42de5
#
_entry.id   863587c08035a72cdf32f0d32cd42de5
#
_cell.length_a   1.000
_cell.length_b   1.000
_cell.length_c   1.000
_cell.angle_alpha   90.00
_cell.angle_beta   90.00
_cell.angle_gamma   90.00
#
_symmetry.space_group_name_H-M   'P 1'
#
loop_
_entity.id
_entity.type
_entity.pdbx_description
1 polymer ?
#
loop_
_entity_poly.entity_id
_entity_poly.type
_entity_poly.pdbx_seq_one_letter_code
_entity_poly.pdbx_strand_id
1 'polypeptide(L)'
;TGGPARQMPGMGHGTMSLRDCVLICVRSHAMCLETARYCTEQTSGHVGPGHIALLQDCAEMCQLTANSLLRRSPRHAVVCNACAELCEACAKDCGAFTGDEQMKRCTAVCGDCAESCRDMAKSPI
;
A
#
# COMPACT_ATOMS: atom_id res chain seq x y z
N THR A 1 12.90 -13.84 4.40
CA THR A 1 12.62 -13.60 4.99
C THR A 1 12.02 -13.12 5.28
N GLY A 2 12.21 -13.14 5.05
CA GLY A 2 11.88 -12.71 5.62
C GLY A 2 11.30 -12.06 5.43
N GLY A 3 11.26 -11.99 5.13
CA GLY A 3 11.07 -11.36 5.33
C GLY A 3 10.77 -10.65 4.85
N PRO A 4 10.68 -10.50 4.73
CA PRO A 4 10.70 -9.80 4.56
C PRO A 4 10.64 -9.09 4.42
N ALA A 5 10.84 -8.97 4.23
CA ALA A 5 11.14 -8.40 4.61
C ALA A 5 11.30 -7.97 4.97
N ARG A 6 11.65 -7.86 5.14
CA ARG A 6 12.13 -7.66 5.75
C ARG A 6 12.71 -7.82 5.86
N GLN A 7 13.04 -8.04 5.89
CA GLN A 7 13.82 -8.18 5.94
C GLN A 7 13.94 -8.65 5.25
N MET A 8 13.65 -8.76 4.91
CA MET A 8 14.25 -9.17 4.01
C MET A 8 15.55 -9.05 4.05
N PRO A 9 16.24 -9.85 3.77
CA PRO A 9 17.54 -9.77 4.04
C PRO A 9 18.11 -8.78 3.28
N GLY A 10 18.85 -8.55 3.12
CA GLY A 10 19.41 -7.73 2.44
C GLY A 10 18.88 -6.45 2.33
N MET A 11 17.87 -6.29 2.68
CA MET A 11 17.37 -5.12 2.60
C MET A 11 17.88 -4.21 3.50
N GLY A 12 18.43 -4.55 4.36
CA GLY A 12 18.85 -3.88 5.37
C GLY A 12 19.06 -2.48 5.19
N HIS A 13 19.53 -1.79 4.85
CA HIS A 13 19.93 -0.49 4.93
C HIS A 13 19.12 0.51 4.26
N GLY A 14 17.90 0.33 4.25
CA GLY A 14 17.04 1.34 3.80
C GLY A 14 16.88 1.49 2.32
N THR A 15 17.56 0.71 1.54
CA THR A 15 17.34 0.77 0.11
C THR A 15 16.44 -0.35 -0.29
N MET A 16 15.28 -0.01 -0.75
CA MET A 16 14.32 -0.98 -1.22
C MET A 16 14.66 -1.38 -2.65
N SER A 17 14.67 -2.67 -2.95
CA SER A 17 14.85 -3.08 -4.33
C SER A 17 13.59 -2.79 -5.12
N LEU A 18 13.75 -2.53 -6.40
CA LEU A 18 12.61 -2.26 -7.26
C LEU A 18 11.63 -3.42 -7.24
N ARG A 19 12.14 -4.64 -7.34
CA ARG A 19 11.29 -5.82 -7.35
C ARG A 19 10.49 -5.96 -6.06
N ASP A 20 11.11 -5.70 -4.92
CA ASP A 20 10.42 -5.80 -3.64
C ASP A 20 9.31 -4.76 -3.55
N CYS A 21 9.57 -3.54 -4.00
CA CYS A 21 8.55 -2.50 -3.99
C CYS A 21 7.37 -2.86 -4.90
N VAL A 22 7.65 -3.44 -6.07
CA VAL A 22 6.58 -3.88 -6.97
C VAL A 22 5.69 -4.91 -6.27
N LEU A 23 6.31 -5.89 -5.60
CA LEU A 23 5.55 -6.94 -4.92
C LEU A 23 4.71 -6.37 -3.78
N ILE A 24 5.25 -5.42 -3.04
CA ILE A 24 4.52 -4.78 -1.96
C ILE A 24 3.34 -3.98 -2.52
N CYS A 25 3.53 -3.28 -3.62
CA CYS A 25 2.46 -2.52 -4.26
C CYS A 25 1.33 -3.45 -4.74
N VAL A 26 1.69 -4.57 -5.36
CA VAL A 26 0.69 -5.55 -5.83
C VAL A 26 -0.10 -6.11 -4.64
N ARG A 27 0.60 -6.40 -3.55
CA ARG A 27 -0.05 -6.91 -2.34
C ARG A 27 -1.00 -5.88 -1.75
N SER A 28 -0.59 -4.62 -1.70
CA SER A 28 -1.43 -3.55 -1.19
C SER A 28 -2.66 -3.34 -2.07
N HIS A 29 -2.47 -3.41 -3.39
CA HIS A 29 -3.57 -3.33 -4.33
C HIS A 29 -4.64 -4.40 -4.02
N ALA A 30 -4.21 -5.65 -3.88
CA ALA A 30 -5.13 -6.75 -3.60
C ALA A 30 -5.81 -6.56 -2.23
N MET A 31 -5.04 -6.18 -1.22
CA MET A 31 -5.58 -5.99 0.13
C MET A 31 -6.65 -4.89 0.15
N CYS A 32 -6.41 -3.79 -0.56
CA CYS A 32 -7.38 -2.69 -0.59
C CYS A 32 -8.67 -3.08 -1.28
N LEU A 33 -8.59 -3.87 -2.36
CA LEU A 33 -9.79 -4.35 -3.04
C LEU A 33 -10.59 -5.30 -2.15
N GLU A 34 -9.89 -6.24 -1.49
CA GLU A 34 -10.53 -7.16 -0.57
C GLU A 34 -11.19 -6.43 0.59
N THR A 35 -10.51 -5.43 1.11
CA THR A 35 -11.02 -4.66 2.24
C THR A 35 -12.23 -3.81 1.83
N ALA A 36 -12.19 -3.24 0.62
CA ALA A 36 -13.34 -2.49 0.12
C ALA A 36 -14.57 -3.39 0.00
N ARG A 37 -14.39 -4.62 -0.51
CA ARG A 37 -15.47 -5.59 -0.59
C ARG A 37 -15.99 -5.94 0.79
N TYR A 38 -15.08 -6.24 1.72
CA TYR A 38 -15.44 -6.54 3.10
C TYR A 38 -16.29 -5.41 3.70
N CYS A 39 -15.86 -4.16 3.49
CA CYS A 39 -16.59 -3.01 4.05
C CYS A 39 -18.00 -2.89 3.52
N THR A 40 -18.22 -3.22 2.25
CA THR A 40 -19.57 -3.13 1.68
C THR A 40 -20.50 -4.20 2.22
N GLU A 41 -19.94 -5.26 2.80
CA GLU A 41 -20.73 -6.35 3.35
C GLU A 41 -21.08 -6.14 4.83
N GLN A 42 -20.52 -5.11 5.47
CA GLN A 42 -20.82 -4.86 6.87
C GLN A 42 -22.15 -4.15 7.02
N THR A 43 -22.92 -4.55 8.01
CA THR A 43 -24.24 -3.97 8.23
C THR A 43 -24.24 -2.91 9.33
N SER A 44 -23.14 -2.75 10.04
CA SER A 44 -23.08 -1.84 11.17
C SER A 44 -22.91 -0.38 10.78
N GLY A 45 -22.71 -0.08 9.52
CA GLY A 45 -22.52 1.27 9.07
C GLY A 45 -21.21 1.87 9.48
N HIS A 46 -20.24 1.03 9.84
CA HIS A 46 -18.97 1.55 10.31
C HIS A 46 -18.11 2.08 9.18
N VAL A 47 -18.53 1.95 7.95
CA VAL A 47 -17.79 2.50 6.83
C VAL A 47 -18.66 3.43 6.01
N GLY A 48 -18.16 4.61 5.79
CA GLY A 48 -18.83 5.57 4.93
C GLY A 48 -18.30 5.52 3.52
N PRO A 49 -18.98 6.23 2.61
CA PRO A 49 -18.55 6.25 1.20
C PRO A 49 -17.14 6.79 1.01
N GLY A 50 -16.72 7.71 1.85
CA GLY A 50 -15.37 8.26 1.75
C GLY A 50 -14.28 7.23 2.05
N HIS A 51 -14.54 6.34 3.00
CA HIS A 51 -13.60 5.28 3.34
C HIS A 51 -13.46 4.27 2.20
N ILE A 52 -14.60 3.88 1.61
CA ILE A 52 -14.59 2.95 0.48
C ILE A 52 -13.89 3.57 -0.73
N ALA A 53 -14.17 4.85 -1.00
CA ALA A 53 -13.51 5.54 -2.10
C ALA A 53 -11.99 5.59 -1.90
N LEU A 54 -11.53 5.84 -0.68
CA LEU A 54 -10.11 5.87 -0.39
C LEU A 54 -9.46 4.50 -0.60
N LEU A 55 -10.14 3.44 -0.19
CA LEU A 55 -9.63 2.08 -0.43
C LEU A 55 -9.48 1.81 -1.91
N GLN A 56 -10.44 2.24 -2.71
CA GLN A 56 -10.40 2.04 -4.15
C GLN A 56 -9.33 2.90 -4.81
N ASP A 57 -9.21 4.15 -4.38
CA ASP A 57 -8.13 5.03 -4.87
C ASP A 57 -6.78 4.44 -4.57
N CYS A 58 -6.59 3.95 -3.34
CA CYS A 58 -5.33 3.35 -2.94
C CYS A 58 -5.03 2.09 -3.76
N ALA A 59 -6.05 1.26 -3.99
CA ALA A 59 -5.88 0.05 -4.79
C ALA A 59 -5.42 0.39 -6.20
N GLU A 60 -6.04 1.38 -6.82
CA GLU A 60 -5.69 1.78 -8.19
C GLU A 60 -4.32 2.42 -8.23
N MET A 61 -3.99 3.25 -7.25
CA MET A 61 -2.68 3.88 -7.18
C MET A 61 -1.58 2.86 -7.02
N CYS A 62 -1.79 1.84 -6.19
CA CYS A 62 -0.80 0.79 -5.99
C CYS A 62 -0.53 0.02 -7.28
N GLN A 63 -1.58 -0.25 -8.07
CA GLN A 63 -1.40 -0.93 -9.36
C GLN A 63 -0.64 -0.04 -10.34
N LEU A 64 -0.99 1.23 -10.40
CA LEU A 64 -0.28 2.18 -11.25
C LEU A 64 1.19 2.24 -10.87
N THR A 65 1.47 2.25 -9.57
CA THR A 65 2.85 2.34 -9.10
C THR A 65 3.66 1.11 -9.49
N ALA A 66 3.08 -0.09 -9.31
CA ALA A 66 3.74 -1.31 -9.74
C ALA A 66 4.06 -1.26 -11.23
N ASN A 67 3.09 -0.82 -12.03
CA ASN A 67 3.28 -0.72 -13.47
C ASN A 67 4.37 0.29 -13.84
N SER A 68 4.37 1.45 -13.17
CA SER A 68 5.35 2.49 -13.41
C SER A 68 6.76 2.01 -13.10
N LEU A 69 6.92 1.27 -12.00
CA LEU A 69 8.22 0.71 -11.62
C LEU A 69 8.68 -0.35 -12.60
N LEU A 70 7.77 -1.22 -13.04
CA LEU A 70 8.12 -2.29 -13.96
C LEU A 70 8.59 -1.75 -15.31
N ARG A 71 8.03 -0.64 -15.75
CA ARG A 71 8.48 -0.03 -17.01
C ARG A 71 9.57 1.00 -16.82
N ARG A 72 10.12 1.09 -15.60
CA ARG A 72 11.21 2.01 -15.28
C ARG A 72 10.92 3.44 -15.71
N SER A 73 9.76 3.93 -15.34
CA SER A 73 9.34 5.26 -15.71
C SER A 73 10.30 6.32 -15.16
N PRO A 74 10.67 7.32 -15.96
CA PRO A 74 11.47 8.43 -15.43
C PRO A 74 10.70 9.31 -14.45
N ARG A 75 9.39 9.08 -14.30
CA ARG A 75 8.56 9.81 -13.35
C ARG A 75 8.17 8.98 -12.15
N HIS A 76 8.89 7.89 -11.91
CA HIS A 76 8.55 6.99 -10.80
C HIS A 76 8.52 7.68 -9.44
N ALA A 77 9.34 8.69 -9.25
CA ALA A 77 9.37 9.39 -7.96
C ALA A 77 8.05 10.08 -7.65
N VAL A 78 7.45 10.72 -8.66
CA VAL A 78 6.15 11.37 -8.50
C VAL A 78 5.08 10.32 -8.16
N VAL A 79 5.09 9.22 -8.90
CA VAL A 79 4.11 8.15 -8.73
C VAL A 79 4.26 7.50 -7.35
N CYS A 80 5.50 7.19 -6.97
CA CYS A 80 5.76 6.56 -5.68
C CYS A 80 5.38 7.46 -4.51
N ASN A 81 5.63 8.76 -4.62
CA ASN A 81 5.24 9.70 -3.56
C ASN A 81 3.73 9.78 -3.41
N ALA A 82 3.01 9.82 -4.54
CA ALA A 82 1.55 9.84 -4.51
C ALA A 82 1.00 8.56 -3.89
N CYS A 83 1.60 7.42 -4.25
CA CYS A 83 1.21 6.13 -3.69
C CYS A 83 1.41 6.11 -2.17
N ALA A 84 2.55 6.62 -1.71
CA ALA A 84 2.84 6.66 -0.28
C ALA A 84 1.79 7.49 0.46
N GLU A 85 1.41 8.64 -0.09
CA GLU A 85 0.39 9.48 0.53
C GLU A 85 -0.94 8.78 0.67
N LEU A 86 -1.40 8.12 -0.39
CA LEU A 86 -2.68 7.42 -0.35
C LEU A 86 -2.63 6.22 0.58
N CYS A 87 -1.52 5.48 0.58
CA CYS A 87 -1.37 4.33 1.46
C CYS A 87 -1.34 4.75 2.92
N GLU A 88 -0.72 5.89 3.25
CA GLU A 88 -0.73 6.42 4.61
C GLU A 88 -2.14 6.79 5.04
N ALA A 89 -2.87 7.47 4.18
CA ALA A 89 -4.24 7.85 4.48
C ALA A 89 -5.12 6.63 4.68
N CYS A 90 -4.93 5.61 3.83
CA CYS A 90 -5.69 4.37 3.92
C CYS A 90 -5.37 3.62 5.22
N ALA A 91 -4.10 3.54 5.58
CA ALA A 91 -3.69 2.88 6.82
C ALA A 91 -4.29 3.60 8.03
N LYS A 92 -4.31 4.91 8.02
CA LYS A 92 -4.88 5.70 9.11
C LYS A 92 -6.38 5.46 9.23
N ASP A 93 -7.11 5.49 8.12
CA ASP A 93 -8.55 5.25 8.12
C ASP A 93 -8.87 3.86 8.63
N CYS A 94 -8.20 2.84 8.10
CA CYS A 94 -8.44 1.45 8.53
C CYS A 94 -8.05 1.25 9.98
N GLY A 95 -6.99 1.90 10.43
CA GLY A 95 -6.51 1.78 11.80
C GLY A 95 -7.46 2.33 12.84
N ALA A 96 -8.43 3.14 12.44
CA ALA A 96 -9.43 3.67 13.36
C ALA A 96 -10.45 2.61 13.77
N PHE A 97 -10.54 1.50 13.05
CA PHE A 97 -11.49 0.43 13.37
C PHE A 97 -10.83 -0.62 14.26
N THR A 98 -10.70 -0.29 15.54
CA THR A 98 -10.04 -1.20 16.49
C THR A 98 -10.86 -2.46 16.68
N GLY A 99 -10.18 -3.59 16.81
CA GLY A 99 -10.85 -4.87 17.00
C GLY A 99 -11.30 -5.55 15.72
N ASP A 100 -11.10 -4.91 14.57
CA ASP A 100 -11.52 -5.47 13.29
C ASP A 100 -10.29 -6.06 12.58
N GLU A 101 -10.30 -7.37 12.41
CA GLU A 101 -9.15 -8.11 11.87
C GLU A 101 -8.84 -7.72 10.42
N GLN A 102 -9.87 -7.54 9.59
CA GLN A 102 -9.65 -7.17 8.20
C GLN A 102 -9.02 -5.78 8.09
N MET A 103 -9.52 -4.84 8.89
CA MET A 103 -8.97 -3.48 8.91
C MET A 103 -7.54 -3.47 9.44
N LYS A 104 -7.26 -4.32 10.42
CA LYS A 104 -5.93 -4.44 10.98
C LYS A 104 -4.92 -4.92 9.92
N ARG A 105 -5.30 -5.93 9.14
CA ARG A 105 -4.45 -6.42 8.06
C ARG A 105 -4.22 -5.34 6.99
N CYS A 106 -5.28 -4.63 6.65
CA CYS A 106 -5.18 -3.56 5.65
C CYS A 106 -4.26 -2.45 6.14
N THR A 107 -4.38 -2.08 7.42
CA THR A 107 -3.50 -1.08 8.02
C THR A 107 -2.04 -1.47 7.89
N ALA A 108 -1.72 -2.73 8.20
CA ALA A 108 -0.33 -3.20 8.15
C ALA A 108 0.20 -3.19 6.73
N VAL A 109 -0.57 -3.70 5.78
CA VAL A 109 -0.12 -3.80 4.39
C VAL A 109 0.04 -2.42 3.76
N CYS A 110 -0.92 -1.52 4.00
CA CYS A 110 -0.84 -0.16 3.46
C CYS A 110 0.31 0.62 4.09
N GLY A 111 0.56 0.41 5.38
CA GLY A 111 1.69 1.04 6.05
C GLY A 111 3.03 0.62 5.46
N ASP A 112 3.18 -0.69 5.20
CA ASP A 112 4.39 -1.22 4.57
C ASP A 112 4.56 -0.64 3.17
N CYS A 113 3.48 -0.54 2.42
CA CYS A 113 3.53 -0.01 1.07
C CYS A 113 3.92 1.48 1.07
N ALA A 114 3.40 2.25 2.02
CA ALA A 114 3.75 3.66 2.13
C ALA A 114 5.23 3.83 2.37
N GLU A 115 5.79 3.05 3.29
CA GLU A 115 7.20 3.11 3.62
C GLU A 115 8.07 2.73 2.42
N SER A 116 7.71 1.64 1.77
CA SER A 116 8.42 1.14 0.60
C SER A 116 8.42 2.17 -0.53
N CYS A 117 7.28 2.79 -0.78
CA CYS A 117 7.16 3.79 -1.85
C CYS A 117 7.95 5.06 -1.55
N ARG A 118 8.03 5.47 -0.28
CA ARG A 118 8.85 6.63 0.08
C ARG A 118 10.32 6.36 -0.19
N ASP A 119 10.80 5.16 0.13
CA ASP A 119 12.18 4.80 -0.15
C ASP A 119 12.44 4.75 -1.64
N MET A 120 11.51 4.13 -2.39
CA MET A 120 11.68 3.98 -3.83
C MET A 120 11.65 5.32 -4.56
N ALA A 121 10.88 6.29 -4.05
CA ALA A 121 10.83 7.62 -4.65
C ALA A 121 12.19 8.32 -4.62
N LYS A 122 13.03 7.96 -3.66
CA LYS A 122 14.37 8.55 -3.52
C LYS A 122 15.44 7.79 -4.28
N SER A 123 15.10 6.65 -4.86
CA SER A 123 16.08 5.77 -5.50
C SER A 123 16.07 5.95 -7.01
N PRO A 124 17.23 5.99 -7.62
CA PRO A 124 17.27 5.97 -9.08
C PRO A 124 16.92 4.59 -9.58
N ILE A 125 16.25 4.53 -10.67
CA ILE A 125 15.92 3.27 -11.33
C ILE A 125 16.17 3.38 -12.84
#